data_f8aeb81ffdbedde22fe484300790328d
#
_entry.id   f8aeb81ffdbedde22fe484300790328d
#
_cell.length_a   1.000
_cell.length_b   1.000
_cell.length_c   1.000
_cell.angle_alpha   90.00
_cell.angle_beta   90.00
_cell.angle_gamma   90.00
#
_symmetry.space_group_name_H-M   'P 1'
#
loop_
_entity.id
_entity.type
_entity.pdbx_description
1 polymer ?
#
loop_
_entity_poly.entity_id
_entity_poly.type
_entity_poly.pdbx_seq_one_letter_code
_entity_poly.pdbx_strand_id
1 'polypeptide(L)'
;VESARVTLAEISEPALRVAKQNTANLRLKNRVTAFSVDVLQPAPKFLGQFDLIVSNPPYVTTKEMATLDVSVWAYEPHLALEGGEDGLDFYRAIVKNFNAALRPGGTICFEFGYGQETGVGELLEAAGFTDVMFRKDLRGVTRAVAARKPE
;
A
#
# COMPACT_ATOMS: atom_id res chain seq x y z
N VAL A 1 14.94 -12.06 -1.34
CA VAL A 1 14.54 -13.49 -1.38
C VAL A 1 14.53 -13.92 -2.83
N GLU A 2 15.40 -14.86 -3.22
CA GLU A 2 15.57 -15.26 -4.63
C GLU A 2 14.31 -15.92 -5.23
N SER A 3 13.55 -16.65 -4.43
CA SER A 3 12.30 -17.32 -4.84
C SER A 3 11.08 -16.42 -4.92
N ALA A 4 11.15 -15.18 -4.43
CA ALA A 4 10.00 -14.28 -4.41
C ALA A 4 9.61 -13.85 -5.83
N ARG A 5 8.31 -13.93 -6.12
CA ARG A 5 7.68 -13.31 -7.29
C ARG A 5 6.92 -12.08 -6.84
N VAL A 6 7.09 -10.98 -7.54
CA VAL A 6 6.55 -9.68 -7.14
C VAL A 6 5.69 -9.12 -8.26
N THR A 7 4.52 -8.62 -7.89
CA THR A 7 3.67 -7.80 -8.76
C THR A 7 3.68 -6.37 -8.24
N LEU A 8 4.10 -5.42 -9.06
CA LEU A 8 4.03 -4.00 -8.78
C LEU A 8 2.71 -3.48 -9.38
N ALA A 9 1.86 -2.93 -8.51
CA ALA A 9 0.60 -2.29 -8.87
C ALA A 9 0.77 -0.78 -8.78
N GLU A 10 0.60 -0.05 -9.89
CA GLU A 10 0.84 1.39 -9.97
C GLU A 10 -0.15 2.02 -10.96
N ILE A 11 -0.83 3.09 -10.52
CA ILE A 11 -1.78 3.82 -11.37
C ILE A 11 -1.11 4.91 -12.20
N SER A 12 -0.01 5.49 -11.71
CA SER A 12 0.73 6.53 -12.41
C SER A 12 1.52 5.94 -13.57
N GLU A 13 1.14 6.26 -14.79
CA GLU A 13 1.85 5.81 -15.99
C GLU A 13 3.34 6.23 -16.03
N PRO A 14 3.74 7.45 -15.61
CA PRO A 14 5.15 7.79 -15.49
C PRO A 14 5.90 6.90 -14.49
N ALA A 15 5.33 6.68 -13.28
CA ALA A 15 5.95 5.83 -12.27
C ALA A 15 6.01 4.36 -12.72
N LEU A 16 4.96 3.86 -13.38
CA LEU A 16 4.93 2.51 -13.96
C LEU A 16 6.03 2.30 -15.01
N ARG A 17 6.29 3.31 -15.86
CA ARG A 17 7.40 3.26 -16.83
C ARG A 17 8.75 3.12 -16.12
N VAL A 18 8.98 3.92 -15.07
CA VAL A 18 10.21 3.86 -14.27
C VAL A 18 10.35 2.50 -13.60
N ALA A 19 9.28 1.97 -13.00
CA ALA A 19 9.27 0.65 -12.38
C ALA A 19 9.63 -0.48 -13.38
N LYS A 20 9.07 -0.43 -14.59
CA LYS A 20 9.40 -1.38 -15.68
C LYS A 20 10.86 -1.25 -16.12
N GLN A 21 11.38 -0.03 -16.24
CA GLN A 21 12.78 0.22 -16.60
C GLN A 21 13.72 -0.31 -15.50
N ASN A 22 13.43 -0.04 -14.24
CA ASN A 22 14.22 -0.55 -13.11
C ASN A 22 14.21 -2.09 -13.06
N THR A 23 13.04 -2.71 -13.29
CA THR A 23 12.91 -4.17 -13.38
C THR A 23 13.83 -4.74 -14.48
N ALA A 24 13.91 -4.06 -15.63
CA ALA A 24 14.79 -4.46 -16.72
C ALA A 24 16.27 -4.28 -16.38
N ASN A 25 16.65 -3.10 -15.88
CA ASN A 25 18.03 -2.75 -15.53
C ASN A 25 18.60 -3.68 -14.44
N LEU A 26 17.77 -4.06 -13.48
CA LEU A 26 18.13 -4.99 -12.40
C LEU A 26 18.02 -6.48 -12.81
N ARG A 27 17.68 -6.77 -14.08
CA ARG A 27 17.52 -8.14 -14.62
C ARG A 27 16.49 -8.99 -13.87
N LEU A 28 15.39 -8.35 -13.40
CA LEU A 28 14.37 -8.98 -12.58
C LEU A 28 13.11 -9.40 -13.36
N LYS A 29 13.08 -9.27 -14.69
CA LYS A 29 11.89 -9.54 -15.54
C LYS A 29 11.31 -10.95 -15.41
N ASN A 30 12.12 -11.92 -14.96
CA ASN A 30 11.70 -13.30 -14.75
C ASN A 30 10.86 -13.51 -13.47
N ARG A 31 10.86 -12.53 -12.56
CA ARG A 31 10.18 -12.63 -11.26
C ARG A 31 9.47 -11.35 -10.78
N VAL A 32 9.62 -10.25 -11.49
CA VAL A 32 8.93 -8.98 -11.18
C VAL A 32 8.12 -8.56 -12.40
N THR A 33 6.84 -8.33 -12.20
CA THR A 33 5.91 -7.84 -13.22
C THR A 33 5.27 -6.56 -12.71
N ALA A 34 5.03 -5.58 -13.60
CA ALA A 34 4.41 -4.31 -13.25
C ALA A 34 3.16 -4.07 -14.12
N PHE A 35 2.03 -3.79 -13.45
CA PHE A 35 0.74 -3.53 -14.07
C PHE A 35 0.17 -2.17 -13.68
N SER A 36 -0.57 -1.56 -14.61
CA SER A 36 -1.41 -0.41 -14.29
C SER A 36 -2.63 -0.90 -13.51
N VAL A 37 -2.74 -0.51 -12.24
CA VAL A 37 -3.81 -0.95 -11.35
C VAL A 37 -4.22 0.23 -10.47
N ASP A 38 -5.52 0.52 -10.48
CA ASP A 38 -6.13 1.46 -9.55
C ASP A 38 -6.66 0.68 -8.33
N VAL A 39 -6.07 0.90 -7.16
CA VAL A 39 -6.45 0.22 -5.92
C VAL A 39 -7.84 0.65 -5.40
N LEU A 40 -8.37 1.77 -5.87
CA LEU A 40 -9.73 2.20 -5.57
C LEU A 40 -10.79 1.36 -6.30
N GLN A 41 -10.37 0.57 -7.31
CA GLN A 41 -11.21 -0.38 -8.04
C GLN A 41 -11.01 -1.82 -7.55
N PRO A 42 -11.96 -2.73 -7.79
CA PRO A 42 -11.80 -4.14 -7.47
C PRO A 42 -10.53 -4.74 -8.09
N ALA A 43 -9.83 -5.58 -7.34
CA ALA A 43 -8.62 -6.24 -7.81
C ALA A 43 -8.87 -7.00 -9.11
N PRO A 44 -8.09 -6.75 -10.17
CA PRO A 44 -8.22 -7.48 -11.42
C PRO A 44 -7.98 -8.97 -11.22
N LYS A 45 -8.87 -9.83 -11.71
CA LYS A 45 -8.78 -11.29 -11.55
C LYS A 45 -7.49 -11.91 -12.08
N PHE A 46 -6.88 -11.31 -13.09
CA PHE A 46 -5.63 -11.79 -13.68
C PHE A 46 -4.43 -11.69 -12.73
N LEU A 47 -4.52 -10.90 -11.66
CA LEU A 47 -3.45 -10.80 -10.65
C LEU A 47 -3.28 -12.10 -9.85
N GLY A 48 -4.34 -12.91 -9.74
CA GLY A 48 -4.32 -14.14 -8.95
C GLY A 48 -4.32 -13.86 -7.44
N GLN A 49 -3.64 -14.71 -6.70
CA GLN A 49 -3.54 -14.60 -5.24
C GLN A 49 -2.10 -14.43 -4.77
N PHE A 50 -1.95 -13.69 -3.68
CA PHE A 50 -0.68 -13.33 -3.05
C PHE A 50 -0.56 -13.91 -1.64
N ASP A 51 0.65 -14.22 -1.24
CA ASP A 51 1.00 -14.57 0.14
C ASP A 51 1.20 -13.30 1.00
N LEU A 52 1.57 -12.18 0.33
CA LEU A 52 1.87 -10.91 0.97
C LEU A 52 1.40 -9.74 0.08
N ILE A 53 0.71 -8.79 0.69
CA ILE A 53 0.41 -7.47 0.11
C ILE A 53 1.14 -6.43 0.96
N VAL A 54 1.91 -5.55 0.31
CA VAL A 54 2.62 -4.44 0.97
C VAL A 54 2.23 -3.14 0.27
N SER A 55 1.89 -2.11 1.03
CA SER A 55 1.59 -0.80 0.49
C SER A 55 2.06 0.32 1.42
N ASN A 56 2.55 1.39 0.83
CA ASN A 56 2.65 2.72 1.43
C ASN A 56 1.71 3.63 0.64
N PRO A 57 0.40 3.60 0.94
CA PRO A 57 -0.58 4.35 0.18
C PRO A 57 -0.58 5.83 0.59
N PRO A 58 -1.18 6.73 -0.20
CA PRO A 58 -1.43 8.10 0.21
C PRO A 58 -2.21 8.16 1.52
N TYR A 59 -1.74 8.97 2.47
CA TYR A 59 -2.32 9.06 3.82
C TYR A 59 -2.44 10.49 4.37
N VAL A 60 -2.02 11.50 3.62
CA VAL A 60 -2.15 12.90 4.03
C VAL A 60 -3.62 13.30 3.95
N THR A 61 -4.16 13.85 5.03
CA THR A 61 -5.56 14.28 5.03
C THR A 61 -5.77 15.49 4.10
N THR A 62 -6.97 15.64 3.56
CA THR A 62 -7.34 16.81 2.73
C THR A 62 -7.04 18.14 3.45
N LYS A 63 -7.21 18.17 4.78
CA LYS A 63 -6.88 19.35 5.60
C LYS A 63 -5.37 19.63 5.65
N GLU A 64 -4.56 18.59 5.84
CA GLU A 64 -3.10 18.71 5.88
C GLU A 64 -2.53 19.07 4.51
N MET A 65 -3.14 18.59 3.40
CA MET A 65 -2.75 18.97 2.04
C MET A 65 -2.69 20.49 1.85
N ALA A 66 -3.62 21.23 2.47
CA ALA A 66 -3.67 22.69 2.39
C ALA A 66 -2.53 23.39 3.16
N THR A 67 -1.84 22.67 4.03
CA THR A 67 -0.77 23.19 4.91
C THR A 67 0.60 22.57 4.67
N LEU A 68 0.72 21.72 3.63
CA LEU A 68 1.99 21.11 3.28
C LEU A 68 3.07 22.13 2.95
N ASP A 69 4.31 21.79 3.30
CA ASP A 69 5.47 22.56 2.88
C ASP A 69 5.52 22.68 1.36
N VAL A 70 5.91 23.86 0.86
CA VAL A 70 6.00 24.14 -0.58
C VAL A 70 6.89 23.14 -1.30
N SER A 71 7.93 22.61 -0.65
CA SER A 71 8.83 21.62 -1.21
C SER A 71 8.12 20.27 -1.47
N VAL A 72 7.20 19.87 -0.61
CA VAL A 72 6.40 18.66 -0.80
C VAL A 72 5.30 18.91 -1.84
N TRP A 73 4.56 20.01 -1.66
CA TRP A 73 3.43 20.35 -2.53
C TRP A 73 3.84 20.56 -4.00
N ALA A 74 5.02 21.17 -4.24
CA ALA A 74 5.48 21.51 -5.60
C ALA A 74 6.17 20.36 -6.33
N TYR A 75 6.74 19.38 -5.63
CA TYR A 75 7.59 18.35 -6.23
C TYR A 75 7.04 16.93 -6.12
N GLU A 76 6.09 16.67 -5.20
CA GLU A 76 5.45 15.36 -5.12
C GLU A 76 4.06 15.38 -5.77
N PRO A 77 3.72 14.35 -6.56
CA PRO A 77 2.38 14.25 -7.15
C PRO A 77 1.31 14.20 -6.05
N HIS A 78 0.28 15.04 -6.12
CA HIS A 78 -0.83 15.04 -5.16
C HIS A 78 -1.50 13.67 -5.06
N LEU A 79 -1.57 12.94 -6.17
CA LEU A 79 -2.08 11.57 -6.23
C LEU A 79 -1.29 10.60 -5.32
N ALA A 80 -0.03 10.90 -5.01
CA ALA A 80 0.81 10.08 -4.13
C ALA A 80 0.71 10.49 -2.65
N LEU A 81 0.01 11.58 -2.32
CA LEU A 81 -0.05 12.15 -0.98
C LEU A 81 -1.45 12.08 -0.37
N GLU A 82 -2.48 12.51 -1.10
CA GLU A 82 -3.82 12.73 -0.57
C GLU A 82 -4.56 11.43 -0.30
N GLY A 83 -4.82 11.16 1.00
CA GLY A 83 -5.50 9.97 1.51
C GLY A 83 -6.98 10.17 1.84
N GLY A 84 -7.58 11.31 1.47
CA GLY A 84 -8.96 11.66 1.77
C GLY A 84 -9.14 12.45 3.05
N GLU A 85 -10.38 12.56 3.53
CA GLU A 85 -10.74 13.46 4.64
C GLU A 85 -10.01 13.09 5.94
N ASP A 86 -9.91 11.81 6.27
CA ASP A 86 -9.22 11.28 7.46
C ASP A 86 -7.90 10.56 7.14
N GLY A 87 -7.47 10.57 5.87
CA GLY A 87 -6.24 9.93 5.42
C GLY A 87 -6.31 8.40 5.32
N LEU A 88 -7.50 7.79 5.41
CA LEU A 88 -7.66 6.33 5.46
C LEU A 88 -8.35 5.73 4.22
N ASP A 89 -8.67 6.52 3.21
CA ASP A 89 -9.45 6.05 2.05
C ASP A 89 -8.77 4.92 1.29
N PHE A 90 -7.46 5.01 1.09
CA PHE A 90 -6.70 3.96 0.39
C PHE A 90 -6.59 2.67 1.20
N TYR A 91 -6.46 2.75 2.53
CA TYR A 91 -6.45 1.55 3.39
C TYR A 91 -7.80 0.82 3.29
N ARG A 92 -8.92 1.56 3.39
CA ARG A 92 -10.27 1.00 3.20
C ARG A 92 -10.42 0.35 1.84
N ALA A 93 -9.96 1.03 0.79
CA ALA A 93 -10.04 0.53 -0.57
C ALA A 93 -9.21 -0.73 -0.78
N ILE A 94 -7.94 -0.74 -0.33
CA ILE A 94 -7.06 -1.91 -0.48
C ILE A 94 -7.62 -3.09 0.29
N VAL A 95 -8.02 -2.91 1.55
CA VAL A 95 -8.61 -3.98 2.36
C VAL A 95 -9.88 -4.53 1.71
N LYS A 96 -10.79 -3.67 1.24
CA LYS A 96 -12.03 -4.08 0.58
C LYS A 96 -11.79 -4.78 -0.76
N ASN A 97 -10.98 -4.18 -1.62
CA ASN A 97 -10.86 -4.55 -3.02
C ASN A 97 -9.85 -5.70 -3.24
N PHE A 98 -8.84 -5.82 -2.37
CA PHE A 98 -7.73 -6.78 -2.53
C PHE A 98 -7.76 -7.91 -1.51
N ASN A 99 -8.71 -7.94 -0.57
CA ASN A 99 -8.83 -9.04 0.38
C ASN A 99 -8.95 -10.41 -0.32
N ALA A 100 -9.73 -10.50 -1.41
CA ALA A 100 -9.86 -11.74 -2.18
C ALA A 100 -8.57 -12.14 -2.91
N ALA A 101 -7.71 -11.19 -3.23
CA ALA A 101 -6.40 -11.42 -3.83
C ALA A 101 -5.34 -11.87 -2.80
N LEU A 102 -5.59 -11.73 -1.51
CA LEU A 102 -4.74 -12.27 -0.46
C LEU A 102 -5.22 -13.68 -0.11
N ARG A 103 -4.30 -14.65 -0.07
CA ARG A 103 -4.62 -16.04 0.33
C ARG A 103 -5.06 -16.12 1.78
N PRO A 104 -5.86 -17.12 2.16
CA PRO A 104 -6.00 -17.51 3.56
C PRO A 104 -4.62 -17.71 4.21
N GLY A 105 -4.43 -17.25 5.43
CA GLY A 105 -3.14 -17.23 6.10
C GLY A 105 -2.10 -16.22 5.56
N GLY A 106 -2.43 -15.48 4.49
CA GLY A 106 -1.58 -14.43 3.92
C GLY A 106 -1.48 -13.19 4.80
N THR A 107 -0.49 -12.35 4.54
CA THR A 107 -0.21 -11.15 5.35
C THR A 107 -0.43 -9.88 4.54
N ILE A 108 -1.03 -8.87 5.15
CA ILE A 108 -1.08 -7.51 4.63
C ILE A 108 -0.19 -6.61 5.48
N CYS A 109 0.59 -5.73 4.84
CA CYS A 109 1.46 -4.77 5.51
C CYS A 109 1.19 -3.36 4.97
N PHE A 110 1.05 -2.39 5.87
CA PHE A 110 0.91 -0.99 5.53
C PHE A 110 1.98 -0.14 6.23
N GLU A 111 2.50 0.86 5.52
CA GLU A 111 3.04 2.07 6.13
C GLU A 111 1.90 3.08 6.29
N PHE A 112 1.99 3.96 7.31
CA PHE A 112 0.96 4.97 7.58
C PHE A 112 1.53 6.23 8.22
N GLY A 113 0.75 7.31 8.19
CA GLY A 113 1.07 8.60 8.76
C GLY A 113 1.11 8.60 10.30
N TYR A 114 1.73 9.63 10.86
CA TYR A 114 1.75 9.83 12.31
C TYR A 114 0.34 9.93 12.89
N GLY A 115 0.06 9.18 13.96
CA GLY A 115 -1.22 9.19 14.67
C GLY A 115 -2.34 8.37 14.00
N GLN A 116 -2.06 7.66 12.89
CA GLN A 116 -3.06 6.83 12.19
C GLN A 116 -3.09 5.36 12.66
N GLU A 117 -2.23 4.96 13.60
CA GLU A 117 -2.12 3.57 14.04
C GLU A 117 -3.44 2.97 14.51
N THR A 118 -4.23 3.72 15.29
CA THR A 118 -5.52 3.26 15.80
C THR A 118 -6.50 3.03 14.66
N GLY A 119 -6.68 4.02 13.78
CA GLY A 119 -7.63 3.93 12.67
C GLY A 119 -7.30 2.81 11.68
N VAL A 120 -6.01 2.63 11.35
CA VAL A 120 -5.58 1.54 10.46
C VAL A 120 -5.75 0.17 11.14
N GLY A 121 -5.44 0.07 12.45
CA GLY A 121 -5.64 -1.15 13.22
C GLY A 121 -7.10 -1.58 13.28
N GLU A 122 -7.98 -0.68 13.69
CA GLU A 122 -9.44 -0.92 13.76
C GLU A 122 -10.02 -1.34 12.40
N LEU A 123 -9.55 -0.72 11.31
CA LEU A 123 -9.96 -1.06 9.95
C LEU A 123 -9.57 -2.51 9.59
N LEU A 124 -8.35 -2.93 9.92
CA LEU A 124 -7.89 -4.30 9.69
C LEU A 124 -8.69 -5.32 10.53
N GLU A 125 -8.88 -5.04 11.82
CA GLU A 125 -9.67 -5.90 12.73
C GLU A 125 -11.13 -6.01 12.28
N ALA A 126 -11.76 -4.89 11.91
CA ALA A 126 -13.13 -4.87 11.39
C ALA A 126 -13.29 -5.65 10.09
N ALA A 127 -12.23 -5.74 9.28
CA ALA A 127 -12.19 -6.56 8.08
C ALA A 127 -11.87 -8.04 8.34
N GLY A 128 -11.72 -8.44 9.59
CA GLY A 128 -11.49 -9.82 10.03
C GLY A 128 -10.03 -10.25 10.02
N PHE A 129 -9.08 -9.34 9.86
CA PHE A 129 -7.65 -9.67 10.02
C PHE A 129 -7.31 -9.92 11.49
N THR A 130 -6.37 -10.82 11.73
CA THR A 130 -5.84 -11.19 13.05
C THR A 130 -4.35 -10.88 13.15
N ASP A 131 -3.76 -11.11 14.33
CA ASP A 131 -2.32 -10.92 14.57
C ASP A 131 -1.84 -9.52 14.16
N VAL A 132 -2.61 -8.48 14.48
CA VAL A 132 -2.29 -7.08 14.14
C VAL A 132 -1.06 -6.64 14.94
N MET A 133 0.05 -6.39 14.24
CA MET A 133 1.34 -6.07 14.84
C MET A 133 1.87 -4.75 14.30
N PHE A 134 2.12 -3.80 15.18
CA PHE A 134 2.71 -2.51 14.83
C PHE A 134 4.24 -2.52 14.94
N ARG A 135 4.89 -1.67 14.13
CA ARG A 135 6.34 -1.46 14.15
C ARG A 135 6.67 0.01 14.15
N LYS A 136 7.71 0.35 14.88
CA LYS A 136 8.25 1.71 14.97
C LYS A 136 9.40 1.90 14.00
N ASP A 137 9.54 3.14 13.51
CA ASP A 137 10.71 3.58 12.77
C ASP A 137 11.93 3.78 13.70
N LEU A 138 13.06 4.20 13.13
CA LEU A 138 14.30 4.44 13.86
C LEU A 138 14.21 5.61 14.87
N ARG A 139 13.19 6.45 14.76
CA ARG A 139 12.91 7.56 15.69
C ARG A 139 11.93 7.16 16.79
N GLY A 140 11.47 5.90 16.80
CA GLY A 140 10.52 5.40 17.80
C GLY A 140 9.05 5.72 17.50
N VAL A 141 8.75 6.27 16.32
CA VAL A 141 7.39 6.58 15.86
C VAL A 141 6.78 5.34 15.21
N THR A 142 5.55 4.98 15.59
CA THR A 142 4.82 3.87 14.96
C THR A 142 4.48 4.25 13.51
N ARG A 143 4.93 3.43 12.55
CA ARG A 143 4.86 3.74 11.12
C ARG A 143 4.39 2.59 10.27
N ALA A 144 4.37 1.39 10.77
CA ALA A 144 3.96 0.24 9.98
C ALA A 144 3.09 -0.71 10.79
N VAL A 145 2.24 -1.43 10.10
CA VAL A 145 1.42 -2.51 10.64
C VAL A 145 1.49 -3.72 9.72
N ALA A 146 1.48 -4.89 10.31
CA ALA A 146 1.24 -6.14 9.62
C ALA A 146 0.05 -6.84 10.25
N ALA A 147 -0.81 -7.47 9.45
CA ALA A 147 -1.94 -8.25 9.92
C ALA A 147 -2.12 -9.50 9.07
N ARG A 148 -2.64 -10.56 9.65
CA ARG A 148 -2.82 -11.86 9.00
C ARG A 148 -4.28 -12.07 8.62
N LYS A 149 -4.51 -12.50 7.39
CA LYS A 149 -5.82 -13.00 6.98
C LYS A 149 -6.05 -14.36 7.61
N PRO A 150 -7.21 -14.63 8.25
CA PRO A 150 -7.56 -15.96 8.75
C PRO A 150 -7.51 -17.04 7.67
N GLU A 151 -7.39 -18.29 8.10
CA GLU A 151 -7.42 -19.46 7.22
C GLU A 151 -8.82 -19.78 6.71
#